data_b3b387d967b569aad2b70b37a4592b4d
#
_entry.id   b3b387d967b569aad2b70b37a4592b4d
#
_cell.length_a   1.000
_cell.length_b   1.000
_cell.length_c   1.000
_cell.angle_alpha   90.00
_cell.angle_beta   90.00
_cell.angle_gamma   90.00
#
_symmetry.space_group_name_H-M   'P 1'
#
loop_
_entity.id
_entity.type
_entity.pdbx_description
1 polymer ?
#
loop_
_entity_poly.entity_id
_entity_poly.type
_entity_poly.pdbx_seq_one_letter_code
_entity_poly.pdbx_strand_id
1 'polypeptide(L)'
;PYPGGAVLDKMAKLGDKSKFKMPIPKIENFSFSGIKTWAINIAKKIDEDTKKDLAASLVYGISNYVSNHLIHIANKINYKKIAIGGGVACSEVLREVIEKKCQEQNFKFYSTSKKYCSDNAAMIGILGICQTV
;
A
#
# COMPACT_ATOMS: atom_id res chain seq x y z
N PRO A 1 -17.40 -1.29 -9.01
CA PRO A 1 -17.96 -0.64 -7.80
C PRO A 1 -16.91 0.22 -7.11
N TYR A 2 -17.38 1.28 -6.43
CA TYR A 2 -16.55 2.17 -5.64
C TYR A 2 -16.62 1.74 -4.15
N PRO A 3 -15.52 1.74 -3.38
CA PRO A 3 -14.14 2.10 -3.77
C PRO A 3 -13.39 0.93 -4.43
N GLY A 4 -12.80 1.19 -5.60
CA GLY A 4 -12.07 0.18 -6.37
C GLY A 4 -10.89 -0.48 -5.64
N GLY A 5 -10.22 0.25 -4.76
CA GLY A 5 -9.10 -0.26 -3.96
C GLY A 5 -9.48 -1.43 -3.05
N ALA A 6 -10.65 -1.36 -2.40
CA ALA A 6 -11.13 -2.45 -1.54
C ALA A 6 -11.49 -3.72 -2.34
N VAL A 7 -11.96 -3.55 -3.58
CA VAL A 7 -12.23 -4.68 -4.48
C VAL A 7 -10.93 -5.33 -4.93
N LEU A 8 -9.94 -4.54 -5.32
CA LEU A 8 -8.62 -5.03 -5.70
C LEU A 8 -7.94 -5.78 -4.55
N ASP A 9 -8.02 -5.28 -3.32
CA ASP A 9 -7.43 -5.93 -2.13
C ASP A 9 -8.06 -7.31 -1.87
N LYS A 10 -9.39 -7.43 -2.03
CA LYS A 10 -10.11 -8.71 -1.93
C LYS A 10 -9.70 -9.69 -3.05
N MET A 11 -9.65 -9.22 -4.29
CA MET A 11 -9.24 -10.03 -5.44
C MET A 11 -7.79 -10.51 -5.29
N ALA A 12 -6.91 -9.66 -4.80
CA ALA A 12 -5.49 -9.97 -4.62
C ALA A 12 -5.24 -11.15 -3.67
N LYS A 13 -6.12 -11.35 -2.69
CA LYS A 13 -6.02 -12.50 -1.76
C LYS A 13 -6.37 -13.84 -2.41
N LEU A 14 -7.03 -13.83 -3.57
CA LEU A 14 -7.49 -15.01 -4.28
C LEU A 14 -6.60 -15.37 -5.48
N GLY A 15 -5.66 -14.50 -5.85
CA GLY A 15 -4.83 -14.64 -7.04
C GLY A 15 -3.38 -14.99 -6.75
N ASP A 16 -2.67 -15.41 -7.80
CA ASP A 16 -1.23 -15.65 -7.76
C ASP A 16 -0.46 -14.34 -7.95
N LYS A 17 0.21 -13.89 -6.88
CA LYS A 17 1.02 -12.66 -6.88
C LYS A 17 2.29 -12.75 -7.72
N SER A 18 2.70 -13.94 -8.17
CA SER A 18 3.92 -14.17 -8.95
C SER A 18 3.68 -14.18 -10.46
N LYS A 19 2.41 -14.26 -10.91
CA LYS A 19 2.05 -14.47 -12.31
C LYS A 19 2.45 -13.31 -13.23
N PHE A 20 2.36 -12.07 -12.76
CA PHE A 20 2.72 -10.89 -13.53
C PHE A 20 3.84 -10.11 -12.85
N LYS A 21 4.92 -9.84 -13.59
CA LYS A 21 6.03 -9.04 -13.07
C LYS A 21 5.72 -7.56 -13.21
N MET A 22 5.37 -6.91 -12.09
CA MET A 22 5.12 -5.47 -12.04
C MET A 22 6.43 -4.70 -12.28
N PRO A 23 6.44 -3.66 -13.16
CA PRO A 23 7.60 -2.80 -13.32
C PRO A 23 7.81 -1.94 -12.07
N ILE A 24 9.05 -1.91 -11.58
CA ILE A 24 9.43 -1.08 -10.43
C ILE A 24 10.09 0.20 -10.96
N PRO A 25 9.55 1.39 -10.66
CA PRO A 25 10.16 2.66 -11.06
C PRO A 25 11.55 2.82 -10.44
N LYS A 26 12.53 3.21 -11.27
CA LYS A 26 13.91 3.47 -10.84
C LYS A 26 14.13 4.96 -10.56
N ILE A 27 13.31 5.55 -9.72
CA ILE A 27 13.37 6.97 -9.38
C ILE A 27 13.36 7.16 -7.87
N GLU A 28 13.94 8.26 -7.42
CA GLU A 28 14.09 8.58 -5.99
C GLU A 28 12.75 8.81 -5.30
N ASN A 29 11.78 9.37 -6.00
CA ASN A 29 10.43 9.63 -5.49
C ASN A 29 9.43 8.56 -5.93
N PHE A 30 8.30 8.44 -5.20
CA PHE A 30 7.22 7.55 -5.60
C PHE A 30 6.64 7.92 -6.96
N SER A 31 6.51 6.92 -7.85
CA SER A 31 5.79 7.06 -9.11
C SER A 31 4.91 5.85 -9.36
N PHE A 32 3.63 6.10 -9.61
CA PHE A 32 2.63 5.06 -9.86
C PHE A 32 2.03 5.13 -11.27
N SER A 33 2.36 6.16 -12.07
CA SER A 33 1.78 6.35 -13.41
C SER A 33 2.13 5.19 -14.36
N GLY A 34 3.39 4.78 -14.40
CA GLY A 34 3.84 3.63 -15.21
C GLY A 34 3.20 2.30 -14.75
N ILE A 35 3.07 2.12 -13.44
CA ILE A 35 2.42 0.93 -12.86
C ILE A 35 0.94 0.88 -13.28
N LYS A 36 0.23 2.01 -13.20
CA LYS A 36 -1.17 2.12 -13.66
C LYS A 36 -1.32 1.75 -15.13
N THR A 37 -0.48 2.33 -15.99
CA THR A 37 -0.51 2.06 -17.44
C THR A 37 -0.22 0.60 -17.73
N TRP A 38 0.79 0.00 -17.06
CA TRP A 38 1.11 -1.41 -17.16
C TRP A 38 -0.10 -2.28 -16.79
N ALA A 39 -0.73 -2.03 -15.64
CA ALA A 39 -1.88 -2.81 -15.17
C ALA A 39 -3.06 -2.74 -16.14
N ILE A 40 -3.38 -1.55 -16.67
CA ILE A 40 -4.45 -1.35 -17.65
C ILE A 40 -4.15 -2.12 -18.94
N ASN A 41 -2.92 -2.10 -19.43
CA ASN A 41 -2.53 -2.79 -20.66
C ASN A 41 -2.59 -4.31 -20.53
N ILE A 42 -2.22 -4.86 -19.37
CA ILE A 42 -2.38 -6.29 -19.09
C ILE A 42 -3.86 -6.64 -18.97
N ALA A 43 -4.64 -5.87 -18.21
CA ALA A 43 -6.06 -6.15 -17.97
C ALA A 43 -6.91 -6.24 -19.26
N LYS A 44 -6.51 -5.54 -20.32
CA LYS A 44 -7.18 -5.60 -21.64
C LYS A 44 -6.91 -6.89 -22.42
N LYS A 45 -5.90 -7.69 -22.01
CA LYS A 45 -5.40 -8.86 -22.74
C LYS A 45 -5.69 -10.19 -22.05
N ILE A 46 -6.26 -10.16 -20.86
CA ILE A 46 -6.52 -11.34 -20.02
C ILE A 46 -8.01 -11.55 -19.82
N ASP A 47 -8.38 -12.78 -19.51
CA ASP A 47 -9.74 -13.17 -19.14
C ASP A 47 -10.10 -12.77 -17.70
N GLU A 48 -11.39 -12.96 -17.32
CA GLU A 48 -11.87 -12.60 -15.98
C GLU A 48 -11.21 -13.41 -14.88
N ASP A 49 -10.93 -14.70 -15.12
CA ASP A 49 -10.32 -15.59 -14.11
C ASP A 49 -8.89 -15.19 -13.81
N THR A 50 -8.17 -14.70 -14.82
CA THR A 50 -6.79 -14.22 -14.68
C THR A 50 -6.70 -12.84 -14.02
N LYS A 51 -7.79 -12.07 -13.99
CA LYS A 51 -7.80 -10.73 -13.36
C LYS A 51 -7.47 -10.74 -11.87
N LYS A 52 -7.82 -11.81 -11.14
CA LYS A 52 -7.42 -11.96 -9.73
C LYS A 52 -5.90 -12.06 -9.56
N ASP A 53 -5.21 -12.72 -10.50
CA ASP A 53 -3.76 -12.85 -10.47
C ASP A 53 -3.07 -11.51 -10.78
N LEU A 54 -3.65 -10.75 -11.73
CA LEU A 54 -3.19 -9.38 -11.99
C LEU A 54 -3.39 -8.49 -10.77
N ALA A 55 -4.56 -8.58 -10.10
CA ALA A 55 -4.83 -7.85 -8.86
C ALA A 55 -3.82 -8.24 -7.76
N ALA A 56 -3.52 -9.52 -7.59
CA ALA A 56 -2.53 -10.00 -6.64
C ALA A 56 -1.12 -9.45 -6.97
N SER A 57 -0.68 -9.61 -8.21
CA SER A 57 0.62 -9.11 -8.67
C SER A 57 0.75 -7.60 -8.49
N LEU A 58 -0.32 -6.84 -8.75
CA LEU A 58 -0.36 -5.38 -8.60
C LEU A 58 -0.32 -4.96 -7.14
N VAL A 59 -1.23 -5.49 -6.29
CA VAL A 59 -1.35 -5.08 -4.89
C VAL A 59 -0.10 -5.47 -4.09
N TYR A 60 0.37 -6.71 -4.21
CA TYR A 60 1.61 -7.14 -3.57
C TYR A 60 2.84 -6.43 -4.13
N GLY A 61 2.88 -6.17 -5.44
CA GLY A 61 3.95 -5.41 -6.10
C GLY A 61 4.04 -3.99 -5.55
N ILE A 62 2.92 -3.26 -5.50
CA ILE A 62 2.86 -1.90 -4.92
C ILE A 62 3.24 -1.94 -3.43
N SER A 63 2.71 -2.89 -2.66
CA SER A 63 3.00 -3.02 -1.23
C SER A 63 4.50 -3.24 -0.98
N ASN A 64 5.15 -4.09 -1.79
CA ASN A 64 6.59 -4.29 -1.74
C ASN A 64 7.39 -3.06 -2.16
N TYR A 65 6.96 -2.36 -3.21
CA TYR A 65 7.60 -1.13 -3.66
C TYR A 65 7.56 -0.04 -2.59
N VAL A 66 6.37 0.20 -2.01
CA VAL A 66 6.18 1.19 -0.94
C VAL A 66 7.00 0.83 0.31
N SER A 67 6.92 -0.42 0.77
CA SER A 67 7.64 -0.84 1.98
C SER A 67 9.15 -0.76 1.83
N ASN A 68 9.71 -1.16 0.68
CA ASN A 68 11.14 -1.04 0.42
C ASN A 68 11.60 0.42 0.46
N HIS A 69 10.80 1.31 -0.12
CA HIS A 69 11.12 2.73 -0.17
C HIS A 69 11.04 3.38 1.22
N LEU A 70 10.01 3.04 2.02
CA LEU A 70 9.88 3.51 3.40
C LEU A 70 11.09 3.08 4.25
N ILE A 71 11.50 1.82 4.16
CA ILE A 71 12.65 1.31 4.90
C ILE A 71 13.94 1.97 4.43
N HIS A 72 14.12 2.16 3.12
CA HIS A 72 15.28 2.86 2.57
C HIS A 72 15.40 4.28 3.12
N ILE A 73 14.31 5.06 3.09
CA ILE A 73 14.29 6.42 3.65
C ILE A 73 14.56 6.40 5.15
N ALA A 74 13.89 5.52 5.90
CA ALA A 74 14.05 5.43 7.34
C ALA A 74 15.50 5.10 7.75
N ASN A 75 16.18 4.23 7.00
CA ASN A 75 17.60 3.98 7.18
C ASN A 75 18.47 5.20 6.85
N LYS A 76 18.17 5.91 5.74
CA LYS A 76 18.91 7.11 5.30
C LYS A 76 18.88 8.21 6.38
N ILE A 77 17.74 8.37 7.07
CA ILE A 77 17.60 9.37 8.16
C ILE A 77 17.87 8.79 9.55
N ASN A 78 18.34 7.56 9.63
CA ASN A 78 18.62 6.84 10.89
C ASN A 78 17.43 6.80 11.86
N TYR A 79 16.22 6.56 11.37
CA TYR A 79 15.00 6.51 12.16
C TYR A 79 14.37 5.12 12.12
N LYS A 80 14.06 4.53 13.28
CA LYS A 80 13.63 3.12 13.40
C LYS A 80 12.11 2.93 13.63
N LYS A 81 11.31 3.95 13.30
CA LYS A 81 9.85 3.89 13.42
C LYS A 81 9.20 4.25 12.08
N ILE A 82 8.24 3.46 11.65
CA ILE A 82 7.44 3.67 10.44
C ILE A 82 5.97 3.70 10.82
N ALA A 83 5.25 4.71 10.38
CA ALA A 83 3.81 4.84 10.59
C ALA A 83 3.08 5.03 9.26
N ILE A 84 1.91 4.42 9.10
CA ILE A 84 1.04 4.62 7.95
C ILE A 84 -0.37 5.06 8.37
N GLY A 85 -0.96 5.93 7.56
CA GLY A 85 -2.32 6.43 7.69
C GLY A 85 -2.95 6.74 6.33
N GLY A 86 -4.20 7.20 6.33
CA GLY A 86 -4.94 7.51 5.10
C GLY A 86 -5.67 6.29 4.51
N GLY A 87 -6.51 6.55 3.50
CA GLY A 87 -7.41 5.53 2.92
C GLY A 87 -6.71 4.27 2.42
N VAL A 88 -5.54 4.41 1.79
CA VAL A 88 -4.76 3.27 1.28
C VAL A 88 -4.22 2.39 2.41
N ALA A 89 -3.97 2.95 3.59
CA ALA A 89 -3.58 2.20 4.78
C ALA A 89 -4.68 1.27 5.33
N CYS A 90 -5.90 1.28 4.75
CA CYS A 90 -6.93 0.28 5.02
C CYS A 90 -6.64 -1.08 4.36
N SER A 91 -5.77 -1.14 3.33
CA SER A 91 -5.38 -2.38 2.67
C SER A 91 -4.70 -3.32 3.66
N GLU A 92 -5.24 -4.53 3.79
CA GLU A 92 -4.66 -5.56 4.66
C GLU A 92 -3.34 -6.06 4.10
N VAL A 93 -3.28 -6.28 2.78
CA VAL A 93 -2.06 -6.73 2.10
C VAL A 93 -0.92 -5.73 2.30
N LEU A 94 -1.19 -4.42 2.16
CA LEU A 94 -0.16 -3.40 2.39
C LEU A 94 0.37 -3.44 3.82
N ARG A 95 -0.53 -3.52 4.82
CA ARG A 95 -0.15 -3.60 6.24
C ARG A 95 0.71 -4.82 6.53
N GLU A 96 0.27 -6.01 6.11
CA GLU A 96 0.98 -7.26 6.30
C GLU A 96 2.39 -7.22 5.69
N VAL A 97 2.52 -6.69 4.46
CA VAL A 97 3.82 -6.59 3.78
C VAL A 97 4.76 -5.61 4.49
N ILE A 98 4.25 -4.43 4.90
CA ILE A 98 5.08 -3.45 5.62
C ILE A 98 5.48 -3.99 6.99
N GLU A 99 4.53 -4.54 7.75
CA GLU A 99 4.78 -5.08 9.09
C GLU A 99 5.84 -6.19 9.06
N LYS A 100 5.68 -7.15 8.16
CA LYS A 100 6.65 -8.23 7.96
C LYS A 100 8.05 -7.68 7.70
N LYS A 101 8.19 -6.74 6.77
CA LYS A 101 9.50 -6.13 6.45
C LYS A 101 10.06 -5.30 7.59
N CYS A 102 9.21 -4.62 8.35
CA CYS A 102 9.64 -3.90 9.54
C CYS A 102 10.21 -4.86 10.59
N GLN A 103 9.54 -6.01 10.83
CA GLN A 103 10.01 -7.04 11.72
C GLN A 103 11.36 -7.62 11.28
N GLU A 104 11.51 -7.97 10.00
CA GLU A 104 12.74 -8.52 9.42
C GLU A 104 13.96 -7.57 9.57
N GLN A 105 13.74 -6.26 9.64
CA GLN A 105 14.79 -5.25 9.69
C GLN A 105 14.83 -4.43 11.00
N ASN A 106 14.16 -4.92 12.04
CA ASN A 106 14.12 -4.30 13.38
C ASN A 106 13.58 -2.85 13.38
N PHE A 107 12.52 -2.59 12.59
CA PHE A 107 11.76 -1.36 12.65
C PHE A 107 10.49 -1.54 13.50
N LYS A 108 10.08 -0.49 14.21
CA LYS A 108 8.77 -0.43 14.87
C LYS A 108 7.73 0.06 13.85
N PHE A 109 6.68 -0.72 13.66
CA PHE A 109 5.59 -0.38 12.75
C PHE A 109 4.35 0.09 13.52
N TYR A 110 3.73 1.16 13.04
CA TYR A 110 2.51 1.73 13.57
C TYR A 110 1.49 1.94 12.43
N SER A 111 0.24 1.60 12.68
CA SER A 111 -0.84 1.88 11.74
C SER A 111 -2.08 2.38 12.46
N THR A 112 -2.75 3.34 11.85
CA THR A 112 -4.04 3.83 12.35
C THR A 112 -5.09 2.71 12.27
N SER A 113 -5.99 2.63 13.25
CA SER A 113 -7.15 1.73 13.19
C SER A 113 -7.94 1.98 11.89
N LYS A 114 -8.42 0.92 11.23
CA LYS A 114 -9.11 1.03 9.92
C LYS A 114 -10.25 2.04 9.92
N LYS A 115 -11.01 2.15 11.02
CA LYS A 115 -12.10 3.11 11.17
C LYS A 115 -11.68 4.58 11.13
N TYR A 116 -10.40 4.87 11.37
CA TYR A 116 -9.84 6.22 11.39
C TYR A 116 -8.84 6.47 10.23
N CYS A 117 -8.69 5.52 9.31
CA CYS A 117 -7.80 5.69 8.15
C CYS A 117 -8.33 6.64 7.09
N SER A 118 -9.66 6.74 6.94
CA SER A 118 -10.32 7.71 6.07
C SER A 118 -10.69 8.97 6.85
N ASP A 119 -11.16 9.98 6.14
CA ASP A 119 -11.64 11.22 6.73
C ASP A 119 -12.66 10.95 7.82
N ASN A 120 -12.46 11.54 9.01
CA ASN A 120 -13.35 11.36 10.15
C ASN A 120 -13.31 12.59 11.07
N ALA A 121 -14.42 12.87 11.75
CA ALA A 121 -14.55 14.02 12.63
C ALA A 121 -13.62 13.95 13.86
N ALA A 122 -13.23 12.75 14.31
CA ALA A 122 -12.38 12.60 15.49
C ALA A 122 -10.99 13.20 15.27
N MET A 123 -10.39 13.06 14.07
CA MET A 123 -9.09 13.66 13.77
C MET A 123 -9.12 15.18 13.79
N ILE A 124 -10.24 15.78 13.33
CA ILE A 124 -10.43 17.24 13.34
C ILE A 124 -10.64 17.74 14.76
N GLY A 125 -11.45 17.02 15.56
CA GLY A 125 -11.68 17.35 16.97
C GLY A 125 -10.39 17.32 17.80
N ILE A 126 -9.56 16.29 17.62
CA ILE A 126 -8.26 16.19 18.30
C ILE A 126 -7.32 17.33 17.87
N LEU A 127 -7.26 17.64 16.56
CA LEU A 127 -6.44 18.74 16.05
C LEU A 127 -6.87 20.08 16.68
N GLY A 128 -8.19 20.33 16.76
CA GLY A 128 -8.72 21.54 17.41
C GLY A 128 -8.30 21.66 18.89
N ILE A 129 -8.37 20.58 19.65
CA ILE A 129 -7.90 20.55 21.05
C ILE A 129 -6.39 20.83 21.13
N CYS A 130 -5.56 20.21 20.28
CA CYS A 130 -4.10 20.41 20.29
C CYS A 130 -3.67 21.83 19.88
N GLN A 131 -4.52 22.57 19.15
CA GLN A 131 -4.22 23.96 18.74
C GLN A 131 -4.68 25.01 19.75
N THR A 132 -5.54 24.64 20.71
CA THR A 132 -6.06 25.54 21.74
C THR A 132 -5.27 25.48 23.05
N VAL A 133 -4.24 24.65 23.12
CA VAL A 133 -3.26 24.55 24.20
C VAL A 133 -1.95 25.15 23.75
#